data_e04cfe2587bf29eded60ba1112f0291e
#
_entry.id   e04cfe2587bf29eded60ba1112f0291e
#
_cell.length_a   1.000
_cell.length_b   1.000
_cell.length_c   1.000
_cell.angle_alpha   90.00
_cell.angle_beta   90.00
_cell.angle_gamma   90.00
#
_symmetry.space_group_name_H-M   'P 1'
#
loop_
_entity.id
_entity.type
_entity.pdbx_description
1 polymer ?
#
loop_
_entity_poly.entity_id
_entity_poly.type
_entity_poly.pdbx_seq_one_letter_code
_entity_poly.pdbx_strand_id
1 'polypeptide(L)'
;SRRAVVFVHGCFWHGHDCRFFRLPSTRPEFWQHKIDANRGRDANVAKHLSALDWRRLIVWECATRGADGEVIEAVAYRVAMWLQSDKKSGEIRGPK
;
A
#
# COMPACT_ATOMS: atom_id res chain seq x y z
N SER A 1 0.03 -16.54 -17.91
CA SER A 1 -0.52 -15.65 -16.87
C SER A 1 0.42 -14.47 -16.65
N ARG A 2 -0.16 -13.32 -16.34
CA ARG A 2 0.64 -12.12 -16.11
C ARG A 2 1.21 -12.10 -14.71
N ARG A 3 2.46 -11.70 -14.59
CA ARG A 3 3.12 -11.61 -13.29
C ARG A 3 2.52 -10.46 -12.47
N ALA A 4 2.21 -10.74 -11.22
CA ALA A 4 1.63 -9.75 -10.32
C ALA A 4 2.23 -9.90 -8.93
N VAL A 5 2.35 -8.78 -8.23
CA VAL A 5 2.80 -8.76 -6.84
C VAL A 5 1.81 -7.93 -6.02
N VAL A 6 1.51 -8.40 -4.83
CA VAL A 6 0.64 -7.70 -3.89
C VAL A 6 1.48 -7.32 -2.67
N PHE A 7 1.54 -6.03 -2.38
CA PHE A 7 2.24 -5.52 -1.21
C PHE A 7 1.23 -5.15 -0.13
N VAL A 8 1.60 -5.40 1.12
CA VAL A 8 0.84 -4.90 2.26
C VAL A 8 1.71 -3.83 2.92
N HIS A 9 1.26 -2.58 2.89
CA HIS A 9 2.02 -1.44 3.40
C HIS A 9 1.45 -0.90 4.70
N GLY A 10 2.31 -0.68 5.70
CA GLY A 10 1.95 0.03 6.92
C GLY A 10 1.82 1.51 6.62
N CYS A 11 0.71 2.11 7.04
CA CYS A 11 0.43 3.50 6.68
C CYS A 11 1.46 4.48 7.23
N PHE A 12 1.90 4.27 8.47
CA PHE A 12 2.91 5.15 9.07
C PHE A 12 4.24 5.12 8.31
N TRP A 13 4.76 3.91 8.06
CA TRP A 13 6.10 3.75 7.49
C TRP A 13 6.20 4.23 6.04
N HIS A 14 5.08 4.28 5.34
CA HIS A 14 5.05 4.70 3.95
C HIS A 14 4.43 6.08 3.75
N GLY A 15 4.13 6.78 4.85
CA GLY A 15 3.58 8.13 4.80
C GLY A 15 2.24 8.22 4.09
N HIS A 16 1.37 7.23 4.30
CA HIS A 16 0.08 7.18 3.63
C HIS A 16 -0.86 8.27 4.15
N ASP A 17 -1.56 8.95 3.26
CA ASP A 17 -2.42 10.08 3.60
C ASP A 17 -3.79 9.63 4.11
N CYS A 18 -3.81 8.82 5.16
CA CYS A 18 -5.04 8.31 5.74
C CYS A 18 -5.19 8.81 7.17
N ARG A 19 -6.36 8.58 7.77
CA ARG A 19 -6.66 9.06 9.13
C ARG A 19 -5.79 8.42 10.21
N PHE A 20 -5.12 7.32 9.90
CA PHE A 20 -4.26 6.63 10.87
C PHE A 20 -2.82 7.14 10.87
N PHE A 21 -2.46 7.97 9.89
CA PHE A 21 -1.11 8.51 9.84
C PHE A 21 -0.99 9.72 10.75
N ARG A 22 0.02 9.70 11.64
CA ARG A 22 0.38 10.84 12.46
C ARG A 22 1.88 10.89 12.60
N LEU A 23 2.47 12.03 12.30
CA LEU A 23 3.90 12.24 12.53
C LEU A 23 4.10 12.43 14.03
N PRO A 24 5.02 11.66 14.66
CA PRO A 24 5.26 11.82 16.10
C PRO A 24 5.71 13.24 16.46
N SER A 25 5.29 13.74 17.62
CA SER A 25 5.71 15.05 18.08
C SER A 25 7.16 15.05 18.58
N THR A 26 7.69 13.89 18.97
CA THR A 26 9.08 13.73 19.37
C THR A 26 9.94 13.42 18.15
N ARG A 27 10.93 14.26 17.89
CA ARG A 27 11.86 14.12 16.79
C ARG A 27 11.14 14.00 15.42
N PRO A 28 10.26 14.95 15.08
CA PRO A 28 9.51 14.85 13.83
C PRO A 28 10.39 14.84 12.58
N GLU A 29 11.50 15.58 12.56
CA GLU A 29 12.39 15.60 11.40
C GLU A 29 13.02 14.23 11.14
N PHE A 30 13.38 13.52 12.22
CA PHE A 30 13.94 12.18 12.12
C PHE A 30 12.96 11.22 11.44
N TRP A 31 11.71 11.25 11.92
CA TRP A 31 10.69 10.36 11.36
C TRP A 31 10.30 10.73 9.94
N GLN A 32 10.21 12.03 9.66
CA GLN A 32 9.91 12.49 8.31
C GLN A 32 10.98 12.04 7.33
N HIS A 33 12.24 12.12 7.74
CA HIS A 33 13.35 11.68 6.90
C HIS A 33 13.26 10.18 6.59
N LYS A 34 12.95 9.38 7.60
CA LYS A 34 12.79 7.94 7.41
C LYS A 34 11.61 7.59 6.48
N ILE A 35 10.50 8.28 6.67
CA ILE A 35 9.32 8.09 5.84
C ILE A 35 9.62 8.46 4.38
N ASP A 36 10.31 9.57 4.18
CA ASP A 36 10.68 10.02 2.83
C ASP A 36 11.60 9.01 2.16
N ALA A 37 12.53 8.42 2.91
CA ALA A 37 13.42 7.40 2.36
C ALA A 37 12.63 6.14 1.97
N ASN A 38 11.64 5.74 2.78
CA ASN A 38 10.80 4.60 2.46
C ASN A 38 9.98 4.87 1.20
N ARG A 39 9.43 6.07 1.06
CA ARG A 39 8.65 6.43 -0.12
C ARG A 39 9.53 6.45 -1.37
N GLY A 40 10.76 6.89 -1.23
CA GLY A 40 11.73 6.85 -2.34
C GLY A 40 12.01 5.43 -2.80
N ARG A 41 12.18 4.51 -1.86
CA ARG A 41 12.38 3.09 -2.18
C ARG A 41 11.13 2.50 -2.84
N ASP A 42 9.95 2.84 -2.33
CA ASP A 42 8.69 2.38 -2.93
C ASP A 42 8.58 2.82 -4.38
N ALA A 43 8.94 4.07 -4.67
CA ALA A 43 8.91 4.58 -6.03
C ALA A 43 9.90 3.84 -6.94
N ASN A 44 11.11 3.53 -6.43
CA ASN A 44 12.09 2.77 -7.19
C ASN A 44 11.63 1.35 -7.47
N VAL A 45 11.03 0.69 -6.48
CA VAL A 45 10.49 -0.65 -6.66
C VAL A 45 9.39 -0.64 -7.72
N ALA A 46 8.50 0.36 -7.66
CA ALA A 46 7.42 0.49 -8.65
C ALA A 46 7.99 0.65 -10.06
N LYS A 47 9.04 1.45 -10.21
CA LYS A 47 9.70 1.65 -11.50
C LYS A 47 10.29 0.37 -12.05
N HIS A 48 10.99 -0.38 -11.19
CA HIS A 48 11.59 -1.65 -11.60
C HIS A 48 10.56 -2.67 -12.03
N LEU A 49 9.48 -2.79 -11.25
CA LEU A 49 8.41 -3.72 -11.56
C LEU A 49 7.72 -3.36 -12.87
N SER A 50 7.48 -2.07 -13.10
CA SER A 50 6.88 -1.60 -14.33
C SER A 50 7.78 -1.91 -15.54
N ALA A 51 9.10 -1.72 -15.39
CA ALA A 51 10.04 -2.01 -16.46
C ALA A 51 10.10 -3.50 -16.82
N LEU A 52 9.81 -4.37 -15.83
CA LEU A 52 9.78 -5.82 -16.04
C LEU A 52 8.38 -6.33 -16.41
N ASP A 53 7.45 -5.41 -16.64
CA ASP A 53 6.05 -5.73 -16.97
C ASP A 53 5.35 -6.54 -15.88
N TRP A 54 5.70 -6.27 -14.62
CA TRP A 54 4.99 -6.83 -13.48
C TRP A 54 3.83 -5.91 -13.10
N ARG A 55 2.71 -6.51 -12.79
CA ARG A 55 1.56 -5.79 -12.22
C ARG A 55 1.77 -5.66 -10.73
N ARG A 56 1.28 -4.57 -10.12
CA ARG A 56 1.43 -4.38 -8.68
C ARG A 56 0.14 -3.84 -8.06
N LEU A 57 -0.16 -4.36 -6.88
CA LEU A 57 -1.28 -3.91 -6.07
C LEU A 57 -0.77 -3.64 -4.66
N ILE A 58 -1.14 -2.50 -4.09
CA ILE A 58 -0.80 -2.16 -2.71
C ILE A 58 -2.07 -2.24 -1.88
N VAL A 59 -2.04 -3.05 -0.80
CA VAL A 59 -3.10 -3.10 0.19
C VAL A 59 -2.58 -2.34 1.41
N TRP A 60 -3.24 -1.21 1.72
CA TRP A 60 -2.82 -0.38 2.83
C TRP A 60 -3.40 -0.90 4.14
N GLU A 61 -2.62 -0.77 5.21
CA GLU A 61 -3.02 -1.20 6.55
C GLU A 61 -4.39 -0.65 6.96
N CYS A 62 -4.68 0.59 6.58
CA CYS A 62 -5.94 1.23 6.93
C CYS A 62 -7.17 0.51 6.34
N ALA A 63 -6.99 -0.31 5.31
CA ALA A 63 -8.08 -1.08 4.73
C ALA A 63 -8.50 -2.25 5.64
N THR A 64 -7.59 -2.75 6.49
CA THR A 64 -7.86 -3.91 7.35
C THR A 64 -7.74 -3.60 8.84
N ARG A 65 -7.28 -2.41 9.20
CA ARG A 65 -7.03 -2.06 10.59
C ARG A 65 -8.33 -2.04 11.41
N GLY A 66 -8.36 -2.80 12.50
CA GLY A 66 -9.53 -2.92 13.33
C GLY A 66 -10.66 -3.68 12.66
N ALA A 67 -10.40 -4.35 11.54
CA ALA A 67 -11.43 -4.98 10.73
C ALA A 67 -11.85 -6.34 11.31
N ASP A 68 -13.12 -6.65 11.16
CA ASP A 68 -13.65 -7.98 11.46
C ASP A 68 -13.52 -8.88 10.22
N GLY A 69 -14.02 -10.12 10.33
CA GLY A 69 -13.93 -11.08 9.24
C GLY A 69 -14.61 -10.64 7.96
N GLU A 70 -15.72 -9.93 8.04
CA GLU A 70 -16.44 -9.46 6.86
C GLU A 70 -15.60 -8.44 6.07
N VAL A 71 -14.94 -7.52 6.76
CA VAL A 71 -14.11 -6.53 6.11
C VAL A 71 -12.90 -7.19 5.46
N ILE A 72 -12.30 -8.16 6.15
CA ILE A 72 -11.15 -8.88 5.59
C ILE A 72 -11.57 -9.66 4.34
N GLU A 73 -12.73 -10.30 4.36
CA GLU A 73 -13.24 -11.01 3.19
C GLU A 73 -13.51 -10.05 2.02
N ALA A 74 -14.04 -8.86 2.33
CA ALA A 74 -14.28 -7.85 1.30
C ALA A 74 -12.98 -7.38 0.65
N VAL A 75 -11.93 -7.20 1.45
CA VAL A 75 -10.61 -6.82 0.93
C VAL A 75 -10.05 -7.96 0.07
N ALA A 76 -10.14 -9.20 0.55
CA ALA A 76 -9.67 -10.35 -0.22
C ALA A 76 -10.39 -10.47 -1.56
N TYR A 77 -11.70 -10.23 -1.59
CA TYR A 77 -12.47 -10.22 -2.81
C TYR A 77 -11.97 -9.17 -3.78
N ARG A 78 -11.71 -7.95 -3.28
CA ARG A 78 -11.19 -6.86 -4.12
C ARG A 78 -9.82 -7.20 -4.70
N VAL A 79 -8.96 -7.86 -3.92
CA VAL A 79 -7.66 -8.33 -4.42
C VAL A 79 -7.87 -9.33 -5.56
N ALA A 80 -8.75 -10.30 -5.36
CA ALA A 80 -9.03 -11.31 -6.38
C ALA A 80 -9.56 -10.67 -7.67
N MET A 81 -10.48 -9.72 -7.54
CA MET A 81 -11.05 -9.04 -8.70
C MET A 81 -9.99 -8.23 -9.45
N TRP A 82 -9.10 -7.57 -8.69
CA TRP A 82 -8.01 -6.82 -9.32
C TRP A 82 -7.07 -7.75 -10.08
N LEU A 83 -6.76 -8.92 -9.50
CA LEU A 83 -5.88 -9.90 -10.15
C LEU A 83 -6.45 -10.39 -11.47
N GLN A 84 -7.77 -10.48 -11.58
CA GLN A 84 -8.45 -10.90 -12.80
C GLN A 84 -8.62 -9.76 -13.80
N SER A 85 -8.36 -8.52 -13.39
CA SER A 85 -8.49 -7.36 -14.26
C SER A 85 -7.26 -7.17 -15.15
N ASP A 86 -7.32 -6.19 -16.05
CA ASP A 86 -6.19 -5.82 -16.91
C ASP A 86 -5.35 -4.69 -16.32
N LYS A 87 -5.67 -4.24 -15.11
CA LYS A 87 -4.99 -3.10 -14.51
C LYS A 87 -3.55 -3.44 -14.15
N LYS A 88 -2.65 -2.53 -14.44
CA LYS A 88 -1.21 -2.72 -14.17
C LYS A 88 -0.82 -2.31 -12.76
N SER A 89 -1.58 -1.42 -12.15
CA SER A 89 -1.34 -1.00 -10.77
C SER A 89 -2.66 -0.68 -10.09
N GLY A 90 -2.65 -0.70 -8.76
CA GLY A 90 -3.83 -0.37 -7.99
C GLY A 90 -3.53 -0.26 -6.51
N GLU A 91 -4.49 0.26 -5.77
CA GLU A 91 -4.40 0.38 -4.33
C GLU A 91 -5.74 0.06 -3.70
N ILE A 92 -5.68 -0.59 -2.55
CA ILE A 92 -6.86 -0.82 -1.70
C ILE A 92 -6.57 -0.12 -0.38
N ARG A 93 -7.41 0.85 -0.04
CA ARG A 93 -7.23 1.64 1.17
C ARG A 93 -8.55 1.74 1.94
N GLY A 94 -8.45 2.08 3.22
CA GLY A 94 -9.62 2.30 4.05
C GLY A 94 -10.20 3.69 3.87
N PRO A 95 -11.26 4.01 4.61
CA PRO A 95 -11.86 5.36 4.56
C PRO A 95 -10.84 6.42 4.97
N LYS A 96 -10.92 7.53 4.34
CA LYS A 96 -10.05 8.66 4.62
C LYS A 96 -10.41 9.35 5.93
#